data_54d7e05727a777713cecd2d718f6fc47
#
_entry.id   54d7e05727a777713cecd2d718f6fc47
#
_cell.length_a   1.000
_cell.length_b   1.000
_cell.length_c   1.000
_cell.angle_alpha   90.00
_cell.angle_beta   90.00
_cell.angle_gamma   90.00
#
_symmetry.space_group_name_H-M   'P 1'
#
loop_
_entity.id
_entity.type
_entity.pdbx_description
1 polymer ?
#
loop_
_entity_poly.entity_id
_entity_poly.type
_entity_poly.pdbx_seq_one_letter_code
_entity_poly.pdbx_strand_id
1 'polypeptide(L)'
;NYPNSNVAAKASLEMGMTYRTLKQYDNAIETFKTTINTYTGSEEAYSSLENLEQIFVETNKVEEYIAYTKTLDNMQLQTANSEDSLIYVTAELQYMMGNYREAAAGFTTYLKSFCPGGRYCINATYYTANSFYQLEQYDQAIEQYSALADVQGNPYMEEACMRIAELSYDKKEYRTALYYFQRMS
;
A
#
# COMPACT_ATOMS: atom_id res chain seq x y z
N ASN A 1 -41.55 -10.53 -0.83
CA ASN A 1 -40.13 -10.35 -1.12
C ASN A 1 -39.98 -9.45 -2.33
N TYR A 2 -39.43 -8.25 -2.13
CA TYR A 2 -39.07 -7.31 -3.20
C TYR A 2 -37.56 -7.24 -3.26
N PRO A 3 -36.87 -8.16 -4.01
CA PRO A 3 -35.42 -8.29 -4.01
C PRO A 3 -34.68 -7.06 -4.56
N ASN A 4 -35.39 -6.20 -5.30
CA ASN A 4 -34.79 -4.99 -5.92
C ASN A 4 -35.27 -3.68 -5.26
N SER A 5 -35.71 -3.72 -3.99
CA SER A 5 -36.07 -2.51 -3.27
C SER A 5 -34.89 -1.86 -2.58
N ASN A 6 -34.89 -0.53 -2.41
CA ASN A 6 -33.89 0.19 -1.61
C ASN A 6 -33.68 -0.42 -0.21
N VAL A 7 -34.75 -1.00 0.36
CA VAL A 7 -34.69 -1.67 1.66
C VAL A 7 -33.82 -2.94 1.59
N ALA A 8 -33.93 -3.70 0.50
CA ALA A 8 -33.13 -4.92 0.31
C ALA A 8 -31.65 -4.58 0.06
N ALA A 9 -31.36 -3.54 -0.73
CA ALA A 9 -30.01 -3.05 -0.95
C ALA A 9 -29.35 -2.61 0.37
N LYS A 10 -30.08 -1.78 1.15
CA LYS A 10 -29.62 -1.33 2.47
C LYS A 10 -29.39 -2.50 3.43
N ALA A 11 -30.30 -3.46 3.50
CA ALA A 11 -30.15 -4.63 4.34
C ALA A 11 -28.92 -5.46 3.96
N SER A 12 -28.63 -5.60 2.65
CA SER A 12 -27.44 -6.29 2.15
C SER A 12 -26.16 -5.55 2.54
N LEU A 13 -26.10 -4.23 2.40
CA LEU A 13 -24.96 -3.41 2.85
C LEU A 13 -24.72 -3.58 4.36
N GLU A 14 -25.76 -3.42 5.18
CA GLU A 14 -25.67 -3.54 6.64
C GLU A 14 -25.24 -4.95 7.08
N MET A 15 -25.64 -5.98 6.37
CA MET A 15 -25.17 -7.35 6.61
C MET A 15 -23.68 -7.48 6.32
N GLY A 16 -23.19 -6.92 5.22
CA GLY A 16 -21.77 -6.88 4.89
C GLY A 16 -20.94 -6.14 5.95
N MET A 17 -21.42 -4.97 6.40
CA MET A 17 -20.78 -4.19 7.47
C MET A 17 -20.78 -4.95 8.80
N THR A 18 -21.82 -5.70 9.10
CA THR A 18 -21.90 -6.55 10.29
C THR A 18 -20.85 -7.66 10.24
N TYR A 19 -20.72 -8.37 9.10
CA TYR A 19 -19.68 -9.37 8.92
C TYR A 19 -18.27 -8.77 9.07
N ARG A 20 -18.03 -7.58 8.50
CA ARG A 20 -16.76 -6.87 8.65
C ARG A 20 -16.45 -6.56 10.11
N THR A 21 -17.44 -6.05 10.86
CA THR A 21 -17.30 -5.74 12.30
C THR A 21 -16.94 -7.00 13.10
N LEU A 22 -17.51 -8.14 12.73
CA LEU A 22 -17.21 -9.46 13.32
C LEU A 22 -15.89 -10.05 12.81
N LYS A 23 -15.15 -9.34 11.94
CA LYS A 23 -13.93 -9.80 11.27
C LYS A 23 -14.11 -11.07 10.43
N GLN A 24 -15.33 -11.33 10.01
CA GLN A 24 -15.69 -12.42 9.08
C GLN A 24 -15.50 -11.90 7.65
N TYR A 25 -14.26 -11.64 7.28
CA TYR A 25 -13.93 -10.92 6.04
C TYR A 25 -14.41 -11.65 4.78
N ASP A 26 -14.33 -12.98 4.72
CA ASP A 26 -14.79 -13.73 3.55
C ASP A 26 -16.30 -13.54 3.33
N ASN A 27 -17.10 -13.62 4.40
CA ASN A 27 -18.54 -13.38 4.34
C ASN A 27 -18.87 -11.92 3.97
N ALA A 28 -18.09 -10.96 4.49
CA ALA A 28 -18.24 -9.55 4.16
C ALA A 28 -17.94 -9.31 2.67
N ILE A 29 -16.84 -9.84 2.15
CA ILE A 29 -16.43 -9.72 0.75
C ILE A 29 -17.51 -10.28 -0.18
N GLU A 30 -18.02 -11.47 0.09
CA GLU A 30 -19.08 -12.10 -0.72
C GLU A 30 -20.36 -11.26 -0.69
N THR A 31 -20.75 -10.77 0.49
CA THR A 31 -21.95 -9.94 0.65
C THR A 31 -21.81 -8.62 -0.10
N PHE A 32 -20.68 -7.91 0.04
CA PHE A 32 -20.45 -6.66 -0.67
C PHE A 32 -20.41 -6.86 -2.19
N LYS A 33 -19.71 -7.90 -2.70
CA LYS A 33 -19.72 -8.24 -4.13
C LYS A 33 -21.12 -8.52 -4.64
N THR A 34 -21.94 -9.22 -3.87
CA THR A 34 -23.34 -9.48 -4.19
C THR A 34 -24.15 -8.19 -4.24
N THR A 35 -23.94 -7.28 -3.28
CA THR A 35 -24.61 -5.98 -3.24
C THR A 35 -24.25 -5.13 -4.47
N ILE A 36 -22.97 -5.05 -4.82
CA ILE A 36 -22.47 -4.31 -5.99
C ILE A 36 -23.12 -4.83 -7.28
N ASN A 37 -23.15 -6.14 -7.46
CA ASN A 37 -23.65 -6.76 -8.69
C ASN A 37 -25.19 -6.69 -8.80
N THR A 38 -25.90 -6.81 -7.67
CA THR A 38 -27.37 -6.86 -7.67
C THR A 38 -27.99 -5.46 -7.73
N TYR A 39 -27.35 -4.48 -7.10
CA TYR A 39 -27.87 -3.11 -6.95
C TYR A 39 -26.98 -2.08 -7.64
N THR A 40 -26.41 -2.44 -8.79
CA THR A 40 -25.48 -1.60 -9.55
C THR A 40 -26.02 -0.18 -9.72
N GLY A 41 -25.18 0.82 -9.42
CA GLY A 41 -25.50 2.26 -9.52
C GLY A 41 -26.27 2.83 -8.31
N SER A 42 -26.60 2.03 -7.30
CA SER A 42 -27.17 2.54 -6.05
C SER A 42 -26.08 3.07 -5.10
N GLU A 43 -26.44 3.91 -4.14
CA GLU A 43 -25.55 4.38 -3.07
C GLU A 43 -24.98 3.20 -2.26
N GLU A 44 -25.79 2.17 -2.05
CA GLU A 44 -25.37 0.97 -1.33
C GLU A 44 -24.32 0.15 -2.09
N ALA A 45 -24.37 0.14 -3.43
CA ALA A 45 -23.32 -0.49 -4.25
C ALA A 45 -22.01 0.28 -4.13
N TYR A 46 -22.02 1.61 -4.18
CA TYR A 46 -20.82 2.43 -3.98
C TYR A 46 -20.26 2.28 -2.57
N SER A 47 -21.11 2.34 -1.53
CA SER A 47 -20.69 2.11 -0.16
C SER A 47 -20.11 0.70 0.05
N SER A 48 -20.67 -0.30 -0.63
CA SER A 48 -20.15 -1.67 -0.61
C SER A 48 -18.75 -1.75 -1.26
N LEU A 49 -18.52 -1.01 -2.35
CA LEU A 49 -17.21 -0.95 -3.01
C LEU A 49 -16.15 -0.31 -2.10
N GLU A 50 -16.49 0.78 -1.41
CA GLU A 50 -15.59 1.42 -0.43
C GLU A 50 -15.24 0.49 0.75
N ASN A 51 -16.24 -0.20 1.30
CA ASN A 51 -16.00 -1.17 2.37
C ASN A 51 -15.15 -2.36 1.89
N LEU A 52 -15.34 -2.79 0.65
CA LEU A 52 -14.55 -3.85 0.04
C LEU A 52 -13.08 -3.42 -0.12
N GLU A 53 -12.83 -2.20 -0.61
CA GLU A 53 -11.49 -1.61 -0.70
C GLU A 53 -10.79 -1.65 0.67
N GLN A 54 -11.47 -1.17 1.71
CA GLN A 54 -10.89 -1.14 3.06
C GLN A 54 -10.53 -2.54 3.58
N ILE A 55 -11.37 -3.55 3.35
CA ILE A 55 -11.04 -4.93 3.74
C ILE A 55 -9.79 -5.43 3.02
N PHE A 56 -9.66 -5.19 1.73
CA PHE A 56 -8.51 -5.66 0.96
C PHE A 56 -7.22 -4.91 1.32
N VAL A 57 -7.29 -3.63 1.66
CA VAL A 57 -6.16 -2.87 2.21
C VAL A 57 -5.76 -3.41 3.59
N GLU A 58 -6.72 -3.58 4.51
CA GLU A 58 -6.49 -4.11 5.87
C GLU A 58 -5.90 -5.53 5.86
N THR A 59 -6.30 -6.35 4.89
CA THR A 59 -5.85 -7.75 4.77
C THR A 59 -4.63 -7.92 3.87
N ASN A 60 -4.04 -6.83 3.37
CA ASN A 60 -2.90 -6.84 2.44
C ASN A 60 -3.15 -7.64 1.15
N LYS A 61 -4.35 -7.53 0.59
CA LYS A 61 -4.80 -8.22 -0.64
C LYS A 61 -5.27 -7.25 -1.71
N VAL A 62 -4.62 -6.08 -1.80
CA VAL A 62 -5.08 -4.99 -2.67
C VAL A 62 -5.07 -5.37 -4.16
N GLU A 63 -4.18 -6.26 -4.58
CA GLU A 63 -4.15 -6.76 -5.96
C GLU A 63 -5.43 -7.53 -6.33
N GLU A 64 -6.02 -8.27 -5.37
CA GLU A 64 -7.32 -8.94 -5.59
C GLU A 64 -8.46 -7.90 -5.77
N TYR A 65 -8.41 -6.79 -5.02
CA TYR A 65 -9.36 -5.69 -5.19
C TYR A 65 -9.21 -5.05 -6.57
N ILE A 66 -7.99 -4.71 -6.97
CA ILE A 66 -7.70 -4.12 -8.28
C ILE A 66 -8.15 -5.05 -9.42
N ALA A 67 -7.90 -6.35 -9.30
CA ALA A 67 -8.38 -7.33 -10.27
C ALA A 67 -9.91 -7.37 -10.33
N TYR A 68 -10.58 -7.32 -9.18
CA TYR A 68 -12.04 -7.29 -9.12
C TYR A 68 -12.62 -6.01 -9.75
N THR A 69 -12.07 -4.83 -9.44
CA THR A 69 -12.58 -3.55 -9.98
C THR A 69 -12.46 -3.47 -11.50
N LYS A 70 -11.41 -4.06 -12.09
CA LYS A 70 -11.27 -4.17 -13.55
C LYS A 70 -12.42 -4.99 -14.19
N THR A 71 -13.07 -5.87 -13.45
CA THR A 71 -14.27 -6.57 -13.94
C THR A 71 -15.53 -5.71 -13.91
N LEU A 72 -15.50 -4.60 -13.15
CA LEU A 72 -16.61 -3.66 -12.99
C LEU A 72 -16.61 -2.50 -14.00
N ASP A 73 -15.58 -2.36 -14.83
CA ASP A 73 -15.42 -1.24 -15.78
C ASP A 73 -16.65 -1.02 -16.67
N ASN A 74 -17.39 -2.09 -17.00
CA ASN A 74 -18.63 -2.02 -17.74
C ASN A 74 -19.84 -1.51 -16.92
N MET A 75 -19.68 -1.37 -15.59
CA MET A 75 -20.77 -1.01 -14.67
C MET A 75 -20.76 0.48 -14.29
N GLN A 76 -19.85 1.29 -14.87
CA GLN A 76 -19.68 2.73 -14.55
C GLN A 76 -19.38 3.01 -13.07
N LEU A 77 -18.94 2.02 -12.33
CA LEU A 77 -18.48 2.19 -10.94
C LEU A 77 -17.03 2.66 -10.96
N GLN A 78 -16.77 3.88 -10.55
CA GLN A 78 -15.43 4.42 -10.41
C GLN A 78 -14.93 4.17 -8.99
N THR A 79 -13.70 3.65 -8.87
CA THR A 79 -13.00 3.54 -7.59
C THR A 79 -12.52 4.92 -7.14
N ALA A 80 -12.62 5.21 -5.84
CA ALA A 80 -12.22 6.50 -5.27
C ALA A 80 -10.70 6.73 -5.36
N ASN A 81 -9.91 5.66 -5.32
CA ASN A 81 -8.46 5.71 -5.30
C ASN A 81 -7.86 5.10 -6.57
N SER A 82 -6.75 5.70 -7.01
CA SER A 82 -5.96 5.18 -8.13
C SER A 82 -5.17 3.94 -7.69
N GLU A 83 -4.84 3.07 -8.65
CA GLU A 83 -4.12 1.82 -8.41
C GLU A 83 -2.77 2.05 -7.71
N ASP A 84 -2.04 3.11 -8.11
CA ASP A 84 -0.77 3.48 -7.49
C ASP A 84 -0.94 3.88 -6.01
N SER A 85 -1.98 4.67 -5.70
CA SER A 85 -2.29 5.06 -4.32
C SER A 85 -2.64 3.86 -3.45
N LEU A 86 -3.43 2.92 -3.97
CA LEU A 86 -3.85 1.74 -3.21
C LEU A 86 -2.67 0.83 -2.86
N ILE A 87 -1.77 0.57 -3.81
CA ILE A 87 -0.58 -0.24 -3.56
C ILE A 87 0.34 0.45 -2.55
N TYR A 88 0.55 1.78 -2.70
CA TYR A 88 1.38 2.53 -1.77
C TYR A 88 0.81 2.52 -0.34
N VAL A 89 -0.46 2.89 -0.17
CA VAL A 89 -1.12 2.98 1.15
C VAL A 89 -1.17 1.61 1.83
N THR A 90 -1.39 0.54 1.08
CA THR A 90 -1.38 -0.83 1.63
C THR A 90 0.01 -1.18 2.19
N ALA A 91 1.07 -0.88 1.45
CA ALA A 91 2.45 -1.11 1.90
C ALA A 91 2.80 -0.24 3.13
N GLU A 92 2.35 1.03 3.14
CA GLU A 92 2.54 1.95 4.27
C GLU A 92 1.83 1.45 5.53
N LEU A 93 0.63 0.92 5.40
CA LEU A 93 -0.09 0.30 6.52
C LEU A 93 0.68 -0.89 7.10
N GLN A 94 1.23 -1.76 6.24
CA GLN A 94 2.07 -2.87 6.70
C GLN A 94 3.31 -2.38 7.44
N TYR A 95 3.95 -1.30 6.94
CA TYR A 95 5.10 -0.69 7.62
C TYR A 95 4.72 -0.16 9.01
N MET A 96 3.61 0.56 9.13
CA MET A 96 3.12 1.10 10.41
C MET A 96 2.76 -0.01 11.41
N MET A 97 2.32 -1.16 10.93
CA MET A 97 2.02 -2.34 11.75
C MET A 97 3.28 -3.12 12.16
N GLY A 98 4.46 -2.76 11.66
CA GLY A 98 5.72 -3.48 11.89
C GLY A 98 5.90 -4.72 11.03
N ASN A 99 5.05 -4.94 10.05
CA ASN A 99 5.13 -6.04 9.09
C ASN A 99 6.12 -5.67 7.98
N TYR A 100 7.40 -5.52 8.32
CA TYR A 100 8.41 -4.96 7.43
C TYR A 100 8.69 -5.79 6.17
N ARG A 101 8.45 -7.11 6.22
CA ARG A 101 8.61 -7.98 5.06
C ARG A 101 7.54 -7.71 4.01
N GLU A 102 6.31 -7.62 4.44
CA GLU A 102 5.14 -7.31 3.62
C GLU A 102 5.23 -5.87 3.09
N ALA A 103 5.66 -4.94 3.92
CA ALA A 103 5.90 -3.55 3.54
C ALA A 103 6.97 -3.44 2.44
N ALA A 104 8.13 -4.08 2.63
CA ALA A 104 9.20 -4.09 1.62
C ALA A 104 8.72 -4.69 0.29
N ALA A 105 7.94 -5.77 0.32
CA ALA A 105 7.39 -6.38 -0.88
C ALA A 105 6.41 -5.43 -1.60
N GLY A 106 5.48 -4.81 -0.86
CA GLY A 106 4.51 -3.87 -1.40
C GLY A 106 5.15 -2.63 -2.00
N PHE A 107 6.09 -1.98 -1.29
CA PHE A 107 6.81 -0.84 -1.82
C PHE A 107 7.69 -1.21 -3.02
N THR A 108 8.31 -2.38 -3.03
CA THR A 108 9.07 -2.87 -4.21
C THR A 108 8.16 -3.05 -5.42
N THR A 109 6.95 -3.57 -5.21
CA THR A 109 5.92 -3.66 -6.27
C THR A 109 5.56 -2.28 -6.80
N TYR A 110 5.34 -1.31 -5.89
CA TYR A 110 5.09 0.08 -6.27
C TYR A 110 6.21 0.67 -7.12
N LEU A 111 7.46 0.54 -6.66
CA LEU A 111 8.64 1.07 -7.35
C LEU A 111 8.78 0.50 -8.77
N LYS A 112 8.54 -0.79 -8.95
CA LYS A 112 8.60 -1.45 -10.26
C LYS A 112 7.49 -1.03 -11.21
N SER A 113 6.28 -0.81 -10.69
CA SER A 113 5.10 -0.59 -11.52
C SER A 113 4.90 0.88 -11.90
N PHE A 114 5.32 1.81 -11.04
CA PHE A 114 4.94 3.22 -11.17
C PHE A 114 6.13 4.19 -11.22
N CYS A 115 7.35 3.77 -10.86
CA CYS A 115 8.48 4.70 -10.88
C CYS A 115 9.27 4.64 -12.19
N PRO A 116 9.83 5.80 -12.63
CA PRO A 116 9.99 7.05 -11.86
C PRO A 116 8.81 8.02 -11.90
N GLY A 117 7.72 7.74 -12.60
CA GLY A 117 6.61 8.69 -12.82
C GLY A 117 5.58 8.75 -11.69
N GLY A 118 5.57 7.77 -10.80
CA GLY A 118 4.60 7.67 -9.71
C GLY A 118 4.80 8.74 -8.63
N ARG A 119 3.69 9.14 -8.02
CA ARG A 119 3.66 10.22 -7.02
C ARG A 119 4.50 9.91 -5.77
N TYR A 120 4.60 8.64 -5.38
CA TYR A 120 5.18 8.23 -4.10
C TYR A 120 6.56 7.58 -4.25
N CYS A 121 7.26 7.73 -5.39
CA CYS A 121 8.52 7.03 -5.64
C CYS A 121 9.59 7.27 -4.58
N ILE A 122 9.77 8.54 -4.16
CA ILE A 122 10.75 8.88 -3.12
C ILE A 122 10.36 8.26 -1.78
N ASN A 123 9.09 8.37 -1.39
CA ASN A 123 8.58 7.79 -0.15
C ASN A 123 8.68 6.25 -0.17
N ALA A 124 8.29 5.62 -1.29
CA ALA A 124 8.38 4.18 -1.44
C ALA A 124 9.82 3.68 -1.34
N THR A 125 10.79 4.39 -1.96
CA THR A 125 12.21 4.06 -1.82
C THR A 125 12.67 4.16 -0.36
N TYR A 126 12.28 5.24 0.33
CA TYR A 126 12.63 5.44 1.74
C TYR A 126 12.07 4.34 2.64
N TYR A 127 10.79 4.02 2.51
CA TYR A 127 10.17 2.97 3.32
C TYR A 127 10.65 1.56 2.95
N THR A 128 11.04 1.34 1.69
CA THR A 128 11.72 0.09 1.27
C THR A 128 13.07 -0.04 2.00
N ALA A 129 13.89 1.02 1.98
CA ALA A 129 15.17 1.04 2.67
C ALA A 129 15.01 0.78 4.17
N ASN A 130 14.09 1.50 4.82
CA ASN A 130 13.82 1.33 6.24
C ASN A 130 13.28 -0.07 6.57
N SER A 131 12.43 -0.64 5.73
CA SER A 131 11.92 -2.00 5.92
C SER A 131 13.06 -3.02 5.87
N PHE A 132 13.97 -2.92 4.90
CA PHE A 132 15.16 -3.78 4.85
C PHE A 132 16.09 -3.56 6.04
N TYR A 133 16.24 -2.31 6.50
CA TYR A 133 17.01 -2.00 7.71
C TYR A 133 16.42 -2.69 8.95
N GLN A 134 15.11 -2.62 9.15
CA GLN A 134 14.42 -3.29 10.26
C GLN A 134 14.50 -4.82 10.20
N LEU A 135 14.63 -5.37 8.99
CA LEU A 135 14.85 -6.80 8.75
C LEU A 135 16.33 -7.23 8.84
N GLU A 136 17.22 -6.30 9.20
CA GLU A 136 18.68 -6.50 9.24
C GLU A 136 19.28 -6.89 7.87
N GLN A 137 18.56 -6.61 6.80
CA GLN A 137 19.00 -6.83 5.42
C GLN A 137 19.79 -5.60 4.92
N TYR A 138 20.94 -5.35 5.56
CA TYR A 138 21.68 -4.10 5.43
C TYR A 138 22.19 -3.80 4.02
N ASP A 139 22.55 -4.82 3.24
CA ASP A 139 23.00 -4.61 1.85
C ASP A 139 21.88 -4.04 0.99
N GLN A 140 20.68 -4.61 1.12
CA GLN A 140 19.49 -4.12 0.42
C GLN A 140 19.06 -2.74 0.91
N ALA A 141 19.19 -2.48 2.21
CA ALA A 141 18.92 -1.16 2.77
C ALA A 141 19.87 -0.09 2.20
N ILE A 142 21.20 -0.39 2.15
CA ILE A 142 22.21 0.51 1.58
C ILE A 142 21.91 0.81 0.10
N GLU A 143 21.51 -0.19 -0.69
CA GLU A 143 21.15 0.01 -2.09
C GLU A 143 20.03 1.03 -2.25
N GLN A 144 18.95 0.89 -1.47
CA GLN A 144 17.82 1.80 -1.53
C GLN A 144 18.14 3.19 -0.94
N TYR A 145 18.90 3.27 0.15
CA TYR A 145 19.35 4.56 0.68
C TYR A 145 20.28 5.28 -0.30
N SER A 146 21.14 4.54 -1.03
CA SER A 146 22.01 5.16 -2.05
C SER A 146 21.21 5.82 -3.16
N ALA A 147 20.13 5.19 -3.60
CA ALA A 147 19.23 5.80 -4.57
C ALA A 147 18.63 7.12 -4.07
N LEU A 148 18.34 7.24 -2.76
CA LEU A 148 17.86 8.50 -2.16
C LEU A 148 18.99 9.52 -2.01
N ALA A 149 20.17 9.09 -1.58
CA ALA A 149 21.31 9.98 -1.39
C ALA A 149 21.70 10.72 -2.68
N ASP A 150 21.43 10.17 -3.85
CA ASP A 150 21.77 10.77 -5.14
C ASP A 150 20.69 11.71 -5.70
N VAL A 151 19.50 11.79 -5.08
CA VAL A 151 18.43 12.70 -5.49
C VAL A 151 18.49 13.99 -4.68
N GLN A 152 18.95 15.06 -5.30
CA GLN A 152 19.02 16.37 -4.63
C GLN A 152 17.64 16.91 -4.26
N GLY A 153 17.53 17.48 -3.06
CA GLY A 153 16.33 18.15 -2.61
C GLY A 153 15.20 17.21 -2.14
N ASN A 154 15.44 15.91 -2.06
CA ASN A 154 14.49 15.04 -1.39
C ASN A 154 14.61 15.12 0.15
N PRO A 155 13.51 14.97 0.89
CA PRO A 155 13.49 15.17 2.35
C PRO A 155 14.27 14.10 3.13
N TYR A 156 14.63 12.99 2.51
CA TYR A 156 15.30 11.85 3.16
C TYR A 156 16.79 11.74 2.86
N MET A 157 17.37 12.70 2.11
CA MET A 157 18.75 12.64 1.66
C MET A 157 19.74 12.57 2.84
N GLU A 158 19.56 13.45 3.84
CA GLU A 158 20.46 13.47 5.01
C GLU A 158 20.37 12.17 5.82
N GLU A 159 19.16 11.68 6.07
CA GLU A 159 18.95 10.42 6.79
C GLU A 159 19.52 9.24 6.00
N ALA A 160 19.33 9.19 4.69
CA ALA A 160 19.90 8.16 3.84
C ALA A 160 21.42 8.14 3.91
N CYS A 161 22.07 9.31 3.81
CA CYS A 161 23.52 9.45 3.96
C CYS A 161 23.99 8.97 5.34
N MET A 162 23.29 9.35 6.41
CA MET A 162 23.59 8.93 7.78
C MET A 162 23.55 7.39 7.89
N ARG A 163 22.45 6.77 7.44
CA ARG A 163 22.28 5.31 7.51
C ARG A 163 23.35 4.55 6.73
N ILE A 164 23.69 5.02 5.52
CA ILE A 164 24.76 4.40 4.74
C ILE A 164 26.10 4.53 5.49
N ALA A 165 26.40 5.72 6.03
CA ALA A 165 27.64 5.96 6.74
C ALA A 165 27.78 5.07 7.98
N GLU A 166 26.72 4.94 8.80
CA GLU A 166 26.66 4.06 9.97
C GLU A 166 26.89 2.59 9.58
N LEU A 167 26.10 2.09 8.61
CA LEU A 167 26.20 0.71 8.16
C LEU A 167 27.55 0.37 7.54
N SER A 168 28.14 1.30 6.76
CA SER A 168 29.47 1.14 6.19
C SER A 168 30.56 1.15 7.27
N TYR A 169 30.40 1.98 8.31
CA TYR A 169 31.34 2.01 9.44
C TYR A 169 31.34 0.66 10.17
N ASP A 170 30.16 0.11 10.45
CA ASP A 170 30.03 -1.19 11.13
C ASP A 170 30.63 -2.34 10.30
N LYS A 171 30.54 -2.25 8.97
CA LYS A 171 31.20 -3.17 8.03
C LYS A 171 32.70 -2.92 7.87
N LYS A 172 33.25 -1.92 8.57
CA LYS A 172 34.68 -1.49 8.44
C LYS A 172 35.04 -0.91 7.07
N GLU A 173 34.03 -0.48 6.30
CA GLU A 173 34.19 0.21 5.02
C GLU A 173 34.40 1.72 5.24
N TYR A 174 35.46 2.08 5.95
CA TYR A 174 35.66 3.42 6.49
C TYR A 174 35.75 4.51 5.42
N ARG A 175 36.18 4.20 4.20
CA ARG A 175 36.22 5.18 3.10
C ARG A 175 34.83 5.55 2.65
N THR A 176 33.96 4.57 2.53
CA THR A 176 32.53 4.78 2.20
C THR A 176 31.82 5.56 3.31
N ALA A 177 32.04 5.16 4.56
CA ALA A 177 31.48 5.87 5.71
C ALA A 177 31.90 7.35 5.72
N LEU A 178 33.21 7.63 5.56
CA LEU A 178 33.72 9.00 5.51
C LEU A 178 33.10 9.82 4.37
N TYR A 179 32.97 9.24 3.18
CA TYR A 179 32.35 9.89 2.03
C TYR A 179 30.92 10.36 2.33
N TYR A 180 30.09 9.48 2.92
CA TYR A 180 28.71 9.83 3.23
C TYR A 180 28.59 10.78 4.41
N PHE A 181 29.45 10.69 5.43
CA PHE A 181 29.50 11.70 6.49
C PHE A 181 29.83 13.11 5.97
N GLN A 182 30.74 13.21 4.99
CA GLN A 182 31.09 14.49 4.37
C GLN A 182 29.98 15.09 3.51
N ARG A 183 29.07 14.26 2.99
CA ARG A 183 27.91 14.74 2.20
C ARG A 183 26.82 15.40 3.03
N MET A 184 26.83 15.24 4.34
CA MET A 184 25.88 15.86 5.28
C MET A 184 26.39 17.21 5.82
N SER A 185 27.64 17.58 5.59
CA SER A 185 28.27 18.83 6.01
C SER A 185 28.29 19.85 4.86
#